data_bc33221f72869ebe26130ff59f333621
#
_entry.id   bc33221f72869ebe26130ff59f333621
#
_cell.length_a   1.000
_cell.length_b   1.000
_cell.length_c   1.000
_cell.angle_alpha   90.00
_cell.angle_beta   90.00
_cell.angle_gamma   90.00
#
_symmetry.space_group_name_H-M   'P 1'
#
loop_
_entity.id
_entity.type
_entity.pdbx_description
1 polymer ?
#
loop_
_entity_poly.entity_id
_entity_poly.type
_entity_poly.pdbx_seq_one_letter_code
_entity_poly.pdbx_strand_id
1 'polypeptide(L)'
;MTGVTLRLYYSNHFGDSLNAMRLQVDSLDTIIPEEEMRTFYTSVDPKQYYNPSAQPLARKAFSAKGISAEDSTYTYTDSYGYTQSYTSYWQNIKLPTSLGQMMYNKYVENPDNYKDSEQFIKNVLKGFYVSCTHGDGTILYIDDMQLILNFDYLIERKSTGKVDSLAYGATVFAATKEVIQANRFQNSDRLKELTEDPNCTYLKTPAGIFTEVTLPIDEIAENHLRDTLNAVSVTFTRYNEKSTSKYQMGVPQYLLMVRKSDMYNFFEKNKLYDGQTSFLAKYVSSGASGNTYSFTNIAPLVTYCINEKKKGENKEDWDKVVLIPVKVETDASENITGVKSNLDMESASLKGGEKEQIKLQVLYTTF
;
A
#
# COMPACT_ATOMS: atom_id res chain seq x y z
N MET A 1 30.16 -0.32 20.41
CA MET A 1 29.31 -0.39 19.20
C MET A 1 30.19 -0.72 18.01
N THR A 2 29.95 -1.84 17.32
CA THR A 2 30.78 -2.31 16.21
C THR A 2 30.12 -2.13 14.84
N GLY A 3 28.79 -2.05 14.80
CA GLY A 3 28.07 -1.80 13.56
C GLY A 3 26.65 -1.35 13.79
N VAL A 4 26.12 -0.56 12.85
CA VAL A 4 24.71 -0.18 12.76
C VAL A 4 24.29 -0.40 11.33
N THR A 5 23.21 -1.18 11.13
CA THR A 5 22.73 -1.55 9.80
C THR A 5 21.23 -1.37 9.73
N LEU A 6 20.76 -0.60 8.75
CA LEU A 6 19.36 -0.62 8.33
C LEU A 6 19.21 -1.69 7.26
N ARG A 7 18.37 -2.67 7.51
CA ARG A 7 18.09 -3.76 6.59
C ARG A 7 16.68 -3.65 6.05
N LEU A 8 16.56 -3.67 4.72
CA LEU A 8 15.30 -3.63 4.00
C LEU A 8 15.08 -4.99 3.36
N TYR A 9 14.04 -5.72 3.77
CA TYR A 9 13.65 -6.99 3.19
C TYR A 9 12.58 -6.79 2.11
N TYR A 10 12.67 -7.58 1.05
CA TYR A 10 11.68 -7.62 -0.02
C TYR A 10 11.66 -9.00 -0.68
N SER A 11 10.50 -9.46 -1.08
CA SER A 11 10.29 -10.70 -1.83
C SER A 11 10.06 -10.43 -3.32
N ASN A 12 9.60 -9.21 -3.65
CA ASN A 12 9.21 -8.84 -4.99
C ASN A 12 9.70 -7.43 -5.37
N HIS A 13 9.70 -7.14 -6.66
CA HIS A 13 10.05 -5.84 -7.24
C HIS A 13 9.31 -5.64 -8.57
N PHE A 14 9.18 -4.40 -8.98
CA PHE A 14 8.73 -4.04 -10.33
C PHE A 14 9.89 -3.43 -11.12
N GLY A 15 10.03 -3.78 -12.40
CA GLY A 15 11.05 -3.23 -13.28
C GLY A 15 12.29 -4.11 -13.45
N ASP A 16 13.42 -3.51 -13.80
CA ASP A 16 14.66 -4.22 -14.09
C ASP A 16 15.40 -4.61 -12.81
N SER A 17 15.51 -5.92 -12.56
CA SER A 17 16.15 -6.46 -11.36
C SER A 17 17.64 -6.13 -11.25
N LEU A 18 18.30 -5.80 -12.35
CA LEU A 18 19.73 -5.54 -12.41
C LEU A 18 20.08 -4.05 -12.57
N ASN A 19 19.07 -3.19 -12.75
CA ASN A 19 19.29 -1.77 -12.90
C ASN A 19 19.95 -1.17 -11.65
N ALA A 20 21.08 -0.49 -11.86
CA ALA A 20 21.83 0.15 -10.78
C ALA A 20 21.13 1.41 -10.30
N MET A 21 20.84 1.48 -9.02
CA MET A 21 20.17 2.59 -8.35
C MET A 21 20.97 3.03 -7.13
N ARG A 22 20.66 4.21 -6.60
CA ARG A 22 21.26 4.70 -5.36
C ARG A 22 20.19 5.18 -4.40
N LEU A 23 20.11 4.54 -3.27
CA LEU A 23 19.29 5.03 -2.16
C LEU A 23 20.09 5.93 -1.22
N GLN A 24 19.36 6.76 -0.49
CA GLN A 24 19.83 7.63 0.57
C GLN A 24 18.93 7.43 1.80
N VAL A 25 19.55 7.48 2.98
CA VAL A 25 18.88 7.41 4.28
C VAL A 25 19.14 8.71 5.02
N ASP A 26 18.07 9.40 5.34
CA ASP A 26 18.08 10.63 6.15
C ASP A 26 17.40 10.35 7.50
N SER A 27 17.88 11.01 8.55
CA SER A 27 17.25 10.95 9.87
C SER A 27 16.06 11.90 9.93
N LEU A 28 14.95 11.45 10.49
CA LEU A 28 13.86 12.36 10.85
C LEU A 28 14.27 13.20 12.08
N ASP A 29 13.98 14.49 12.04
CA ASP A 29 14.24 15.44 13.11
C ASP A 29 12.96 15.92 13.82
N THR A 30 11.82 15.66 13.23
CA THR A 30 10.50 16.01 13.74
C THR A 30 9.67 14.74 13.95
N ILE A 31 8.96 14.67 15.08
CA ILE A 31 8.01 13.62 15.35
C ILE A 31 6.74 13.91 14.56
N ILE A 32 6.24 12.89 13.88
CA ILE A 32 4.94 12.98 13.21
C ILE A 32 3.85 12.95 14.28
N PRO A 33 2.96 13.96 14.36
CA PRO A 33 1.89 14.00 15.36
C PRO A 33 0.97 12.79 15.24
N GLU A 34 0.51 12.24 16.37
CA GLU A 34 -0.36 11.06 16.38
C GLU A 34 -1.68 11.31 15.63
N GLU A 35 -2.19 12.53 15.68
CA GLU A 35 -3.41 12.95 14.98
C GLU A 35 -3.25 12.90 13.46
N GLU A 36 -2.04 13.20 12.95
CA GLU A 36 -1.71 13.10 11.54
C GLU A 36 -1.43 11.65 11.09
N MET A 37 -1.14 10.74 12.02
CA MET A 37 -0.82 9.35 11.74
C MET A 37 -1.95 8.59 11.02
N ARG A 38 -3.17 9.05 11.14
CA ARG A 38 -4.36 8.41 10.55
C ARG A 38 -4.66 8.89 9.13
N THR A 39 -3.97 9.93 8.67
CA THR A 39 -4.26 10.61 7.40
C THR A 39 -3.06 10.70 6.46
N PHE A 40 -2.08 9.80 6.60
CA PHE A 40 -0.96 9.75 5.67
C PHE A 40 -1.38 9.25 4.30
N TYR A 41 -1.48 10.19 3.39
CA TYR A 41 -1.64 9.90 1.98
C TYR A 41 -0.27 9.80 1.30
N THR A 42 -0.25 9.09 0.19
CA THR A 42 0.96 8.93 -0.64
C THR A 42 1.50 10.23 -1.26
N SER A 43 0.83 11.34 -1.03
CA SER A 43 1.24 12.70 -1.39
C SER A 43 1.99 13.45 -0.27
N VAL A 44 2.20 12.82 0.89
CA VAL A 44 2.90 13.45 2.02
C VAL A 44 4.25 14.05 1.59
N ASP A 45 4.54 15.28 2.03
CA ASP A 45 5.85 15.88 1.81
C ASP A 45 6.81 15.53 2.96
N PRO A 46 7.78 14.65 2.75
CA PRO A 46 8.70 14.24 3.80
C PRO A 46 9.61 15.38 4.30
N LYS A 47 9.76 16.46 3.52
CA LYS A 47 10.56 17.64 3.92
C LYS A 47 10.07 18.33 5.18
N GLN A 48 8.84 18.04 5.60
CA GLN A 48 8.28 18.53 6.87
C GLN A 48 8.88 17.82 8.09
N TYR A 49 9.50 16.65 7.90
CA TYR A 49 9.91 15.75 8.98
C TYR A 49 11.43 15.53 9.05
N TYR A 50 12.21 16.03 8.07
CA TYR A 50 13.66 15.95 8.07
C TYR A 50 14.27 17.20 7.45
N ASN A 51 15.52 17.50 7.80
CA ASN A 51 16.27 18.61 7.19
C ASN A 51 16.99 18.15 5.92
N PRO A 52 16.53 18.55 4.71
CA PRO A 52 17.15 18.13 3.45
C PRO A 52 18.56 18.71 3.22
N SER A 53 18.98 19.72 4.03
CA SER A 53 20.33 20.28 3.99
C SER A 53 21.30 19.57 4.94
N ALA A 54 20.82 18.68 5.80
CA ALA A 54 21.67 17.89 6.68
C ALA A 54 22.44 16.82 5.89
N GLN A 55 23.55 16.36 6.44
CA GLN A 55 24.28 15.23 5.88
C GLN A 55 23.42 13.96 6.05
N PRO A 56 23.18 13.20 4.98
CA PRO A 56 22.46 11.93 5.09
C PRO A 56 23.26 10.92 5.91
N LEU A 57 22.56 10.05 6.62
CA LEU A 57 23.18 8.98 7.40
C LEU A 57 23.93 7.98 6.51
N ALA A 58 23.39 7.69 5.33
CA ALA A 58 24.03 6.78 4.38
C ALA A 58 23.57 7.02 2.95
N ARG A 59 24.43 6.63 2.02
CA ARG A 59 24.11 6.42 0.61
C ARG A 59 24.61 5.07 0.17
N LYS A 60 23.82 4.33 -0.60
CA LYS A 60 24.19 2.98 -1.06
C LYS A 60 23.75 2.77 -2.51
N ALA A 61 24.69 2.29 -3.34
CA ALA A 61 24.34 1.73 -4.64
C ALA A 61 23.75 0.34 -4.46
N PHE A 62 22.69 0.03 -5.21
CA PHE A 62 22.00 -1.25 -5.14
C PHE A 62 21.34 -1.61 -6.47
N SER A 63 20.94 -2.87 -6.61
CA SER A 63 19.93 -3.33 -7.58
C SER A 63 19.07 -4.39 -6.90
N ALA A 64 17.92 -4.73 -7.50
CA ALA A 64 17.00 -5.67 -6.84
C ALA A 64 17.58 -7.09 -6.67
N LYS A 65 18.41 -7.57 -7.63
CA LYS A 65 18.97 -8.94 -7.61
C LYS A 65 20.46 -9.00 -7.93
N GLY A 66 21.18 -7.91 -7.86
CA GLY A 66 22.59 -7.87 -8.24
C GLY A 66 23.43 -7.10 -7.25
N ILE A 67 23.63 -5.82 -7.50
CA ILE A 67 24.51 -4.98 -6.69
C ILE A 67 24.01 -4.95 -5.23
N SER A 68 24.85 -5.47 -4.33
CA SER A 68 24.61 -5.48 -2.87
C SER A 68 23.32 -6.16 -2.40
N ALA A 69 22.56 -6.81 -3.26
CA ALA A 69 21.44 -7.64 -2.83
C ALA A 69 21.98 -8.93 -2.20
N GLU A 70 21.46 -9.26 -1.05
CA GLU A 70 21.66 -10.55 -0.39
C GLU A 70 20.32 -11.29 -0.42
N ASP A 71 20.32 -12.61 -0.40
CA ASP A 71 19.10 -13.41 -0.44
C ASP A 71 19.19 -14.69 0.39
N SER A 72 18.02 -15.24 0.66
CA SER A 72 17.87 -16.59 1.21
C SER A 72 16.61 -17.22 0.66
N THR A 73 16.69 -18.47 0.27
CA THR A 73 15.56 -19.25 -0.21
C THR A 73 15.04 -20.15 0.91
N TYR A 74 13.77 -20.03 1.22
CA TYR A 74 13.07 -20.82 2.22
C TYR A 74 12.13 -21.80 1.54
N THR A 75 12.03 -23.01 2.09
CA THR A 75 11.10 -24.03 1.62
C THR A 75 10.08 -24.34 2.72
N TYR A 76 8.84 -24.54 2.34
CA TYR A 76 7.79 -25.00 3.23
C TYR A 76 6.86 -25.98 2.50
N THR A 77 6.15 -26.78 3.24
CA THR A 77 5.12 -27.67 2.68
C THR A 77 3.76 -27.01 2.87
N ASP A 78 3.02 -26.84 1.78
CA ASP A 78 1.69 -26.26 1.82
C ASP A 78 0.65 -27.24 2.39
N SER A 79 -0.59 -26.78 2.57
CA SER A 79 -1.69 -27.59 3.11
C SER A 79 -2.09 -28.78 2.24
N TYR A 80 -1.65 -28.83 0.98
CA TYR A 80 -1.87 -29.92 0.03
C TYR A 80 -0.70 -30.91 -0.03
N GLY A 81 0.36 -30.67 0.76
CA GLY A 81 1.54 -31.53 0.80
C GLY A 81 2.59 -31.24 -0.27
N TYR A 82 2.47 -30.14 -1.02
CA TYR A 82 3.47 -29.74 -2.02
C TYR A 82 4.56 -28.88 -1.36
N THR A 83 5.80 -29.15 -1.74
CA THR A 83 6.91 -28.29 -1.32
C THR A 83 6.91 -27.02 -2.15
N GLN A 84 6.74 -25.90 -1.47
CA GLN A 84 6.83 -24.55 -2.02
C GLN A 84 8.15 -23.91 -1.59
N SER A 85 8.63 -22.94 -2.38
CA SER A 85 9.79 -22.14 -2.02
C SER A 85 9.55 -20.66 -2.31
N TYR A 86 10.11 -19.81 -1.46
CA TYR A 86 10.18 -18.38 -1.74
C TYR A 86 11.57 -17.86 -1.41
N THR A 87 12.03 -16.86 -2.16
CA THR A 87 13.29 -16.19 -1.94
C THR A 87 13.03 -14.81 -1.36
N SER A 88 13.58 -14.56 -0.18
CA SER A 88 13.62 -13.24 0.42
C SER A 88 14.96 -12.59 0.08
N TYR A 89 14.90 -11.37 -0.41
CA TYR A 89 16.07 -10.54 -0.69
C TYR A 89 16.17 -9.47 0.37
N TRP A 90 17.36 -8.92 0.60
CA TRP A 90 17.53 -7.74 1.45
C TRP A 90 18.69 -6.86 1.02
N GLN A 91 18.59 -5.60 1.40
CA GLN A 91 19.64 -4.61 1.28
C GLN A 91 20.13 -4.22 2.67
N ASN A 92 21.42 -4.44 2.96
CA ASN A 92 22.07 -3.98 4.18
C ASN A 92 22.67 -2.60 3.96
N ILE A 93 22.16 -1.59 4.64
CA ILE A 93 22.63 -0.19 4.57
C ILE A 93 23.40 0.10 5.84
N LYS A 94 24.73 0.27 5.73
CA LYS A 94 25.56 0.61 6.88
C LYS A 94 25.31 2.07 7.28
N LEU A 95 24.93 2.28 8.53
CA LEU A 95 24.76 3.58 9.17
C LEU A 95 25.97 3.90 10.08
N PRO A 96 26.17 5.18 10.46
CA PRO A 96 27.23 5.55 11.37
C PRO A 96 27.10 4.85 12.73
N THR A 97 28.19 4.32 13.27
CA THR A 97 28.21 3.70 14.61
C THR A 97 27.88 4.69 15.72
N SER A 98 28.09 5.98 15.49
CA SER A 98 27.68 7.05 16.41
C SER A 98 26.17 7.07 16.67
N LEU A 99 25.33 6.68 15.70
CA LEU A 99 23.89 6.51 15.89
C LEU A 99 23.60 5.44 16.96
N GLY A 100 24.20 4.28 16.83
CA GLY A 100 24.05 3.21 17.80
C GLY A 100 24.62 3.55 19.19
N GLN A 101 25.72 4.30 19.22
CA GLN A 101 26.27 4.82 20.49
C GLN A 101 25.34 5.83 21.16
N MET A 102 24.73 6.73 20.39
CA MET A 102 23.71 7.66 20.87
C MET A 102 22.51 6.89 21.45
N MET A 103 22.02 5.89 20.75
CA MET A 103 20.91 5.04 21.22
C MET A 103 21.29 4.33 22.53
N TYR A 104 22.46 3.74 22.62
CA TYR A 104 22.95 3.12 23.86
C TYR A 104 23.03 4.10 25.02
N ASN A 105 23.55 5.31 24.80
CA ASN A 105 23.63 6.35 25.81
C ASN A 105 22.24 6.75 26.32
N LYS A 106 21.25 6.84 25.43
CA LYS A 106 19.84 7.10 25.81
C LYS A 106 19.24 6.01 26.69
N TYR A 107 19.63 4.75 26.48
CA TYR A 107 19.26 3.64 27.36
C TYR A 107 19.91 3.77 28.73
N VAL A 108 21.21 4.10 28.80
CA VAL A 108 21.94 4.27 30.06
C VAL A 108 21.42 5.47 30.86
N GLU A 109 21.09 6.58 30.17
CA GLU A 109 20.50 7.76 30.81
C GLU A 109 19.13 7.48 31.42
N ASN A 110 18.26 6.81 30.69
CA ASN A 110 16.92 6.46 31.13
C ASN A 110 16.40 5.22 30.38
N PRO A 111 16.41 4.00 30.99
CA PRO A 111 15.88 2.79 30.37
C PRO A 111 14.40 2.86 29.96
N ASP A 112 13.59 3.73 30.63
CA ASP A 112 12.18 3.89 30.28
C ASP A 112 11.95 4.46 28.87
N ASN A 113 12.97 5.03 28.26
CA ASN A 113 12.94 5.43 26.85
C ASN A 113 12.70 4.24 25.90
N TYR A 114 12.87 3.01 26.37
CA TYR A 114 12.76 1.77 25.60
C TYR A 114 11.57 0.89 26.00
N LYS A 115 10.69 1.37 26.87
CA LYS A 115 9.60 0.55 27.41
C LYS A 115 8.49 0.30 26.38
N ASP A 116 8.28 1.22 25.44
CA ASP A 116 7.30 1.14 24.38
C ASP A 116 7.74 1.95 23.16
N SER A 117 7.03 1.79 22.03
CA SER A 117 7.34 2.46 20.75
C SER A 117 7.17 3.98 20.83
N GLU A 118 6.21 4.49 21.59
CA GLU A 118 5.97 5.92 21.75
C GLU A 118 7.15 6.61 22.44
N GLN A 119 7.61 6.06 23.59
CA GLN A 119 8.76 6.60 24.31
C GLN A 119 10.04 6.49 23.48
N PHE A 120 10.21 5.38 22.77
CA PHE A 120 11.36 5.19 21.87
C PHE A 120 11.39 6.25 20.75
N ILE A 121 10.29 6.45 20.03
CA ILE A 121 10.20 7.42 18.95
C ILE A 121 10.42 8.85 19.47
N LYS A 122 9.85 9.17 20.62
CA LYS A 122 9.96 10.51 21.23
C LYS A 122 11.37 10.84 21.71
N ASN A 123 12.06 9.90 22.35
CA ASN A 123 13.26 10.18 23.10
C ASN A 123 14.55 9.63 22.49
N VAL A 124 14.46 8.61 21.61
CA VAL A 124 15.62 7.89 21.09
C VAL A 124 15.79 8.11 19.58
N LEU A 125 14.83 7.65 18.76
CA LEU A 125 14.94 7.69 17.32
C LEU A 125 13.58 7.98 16.68
N LYS A 126 13.47 9.14 16.03
CA LYS A 126 12.22 9.58 15.39
C LYS A 126 11.89 8.82 14.11
N GLY A 127 12.88 8.21 13.48
CA GLY A 127 12.72 7.41 12.27
C GLY A 127 13.70 7.79 11.15
N PHE A 128 13.44 7.21 9.97
CA PHE A 128 14.25 7.43 8.78
C PHE A 128 13.37 7.82 7.60
N TYR A 129 13.91 8.66 6.73
CA TYR A 129 13.43 8.86 5.37
C TYR A 129 14.37 8.15 4.40
N VAL A 130 13.84 7.17 3.67
CA VAL A 130 14.60 6.41 2.67
C VAL A 130 14.12 6.82 1.29
N SER A 131 15.02 7.32 0.47
CA SER A 131 14.70 7.80 -0.88
C SER A 131 15.65 7.25 -1.92
N CYS A 132 15.18 7.15 -3.16
CA CYS A 132 16.03 6.85 -4.31
C CYS A 132 16.52 8.15 -4.92
N THR A 133 17.84 8.37 -4.97
CA THR A 133 18.43 9.62 -5.45
C THR A 133 19.02 9.53 -6.85
N HIS A 134 19.27 8.33 -7.35
CA HIS A 134 19.78 8.07 -8.70
C HIS A 134 19.27 6.74 -9.20
N GLY A 135 19.09 6.67 -10.54
CA GLY A 135 18.55 5.52 -11.21
C GLY A 135 17.02 5.50 -11.15
N ASP A 136 16.45 4.90 -12.18
CA ASP A 136 15.02 4.67 -12.36
C ASP A 136 14.85 3.26 -12.94
N GLY A 137 13.69 2.71 -12.90
CA GLY A 137 13.41 1.42 -13.53
C GLY A 137 13.29 0.24 -12.59
N THR A 138 13.46 0.43 -11.26
CA THR A 138 13.14 -0.62 -10.28
C THR A 138 12.44 -0.03 -9.07
N ILE A 139 11.37 -0.68 -8.63
CA ILE A 139 10.67 -0.40 -7.37
C ILE A 139 10.73 -1.68 -6.53
N LEU A 140 11.30 -1.60 -5.33
CA LEU A 140 11.29 -2.69 -4.37
C LEU A 140 10.00 -2.64 -3.53
N TYR A 141 9.35 -3.78 -3.36
CA TYR A 141 8.23 -3.92 -2.42
C TYR A 141 8.80 -4.35 -1.07
N ILE A 142 9.00 -3.39 -0.17
CA ILE A 142 9.59 -3.64 1.13
C ILE A 142 8.57 -4.33 2.04
N ASP A 143 8.89 -5.56 2.44
CA ASP A 143 8.06 -6.41 3.29
C ASP A 143 8.33 -6.16 4.78
N ASP A 144 9.60 -5.91 5.14
CA ASP A 144 10.03 -5.66 6.52
C ASP A 144 11.26 -4.74 6.54
N MET A 145 11.41 -3.99 7.62
CA MET A 145 12.55 -3.12 7.86
C MET A 145 13.08 -3.29 9.28
N GLN A 146 14.40 -3.48 9.39
CA GLN A 146 15.06 -3.72 10.67
C GLN A 146 16.27 -2.82 10.85
N LEU A 147 16.37 -2.18 12.01
CA LEU A 147 17.58 -1.52 12.47
C LEU A 147 18.36 -2.47 13.38
N ILE A 148 19.55 -2.87 12.99
CA ILE A 148 20.39 -3.85 13.66
C ILE A 148 21.59 -3.13 14.26
N LEU A 149 21.75 -3.23 15.57
CA LEU A 149 22.91 -2.74 16.32
C LEU A 149 23.80 -3.91 16.70
N ASN A 150 25.05 -3.91 16.24
CA ASN A 150 26.07 -4.89 16.64
C ASN A 150 27.03 -4.24 17.64
N PHE A 151 27.35 -4.97 18.69
CA PHE A 151 28.23 -4.46 19.75
C PHE A 151 29.02 -5.58 20.40
N ASP A 152 30.15 -5.20 20.97
CA ASP A 152 30.96 -6.06 21.80
C ASP A 152 30.72 -5.70 23.26
N TYR A 153 30.80 -6.69 24.14
CA TYR A 153 30.72 -6.52 25.57
C TYR A 153 31.62 -7.52 26.30
N LEU A 154 32.00 -7.18 27.53
CA LEU A 154 32.83 -8.05 28.34
C LEU A 154 31.95 -8.92 29.24
N ILE A 155 32.31 -10.19 29.33
CA ILE A 155 31.68 -11.16 30.24
C ILE A 155 32.68 -11.71 31.22
N GLU A 156 32.17 -12.22 32.34
CA GLU A 156 32.97 -12.92 33.32
C GLU A 156 33.50 -14.26 32.75
N ARG A 157 34.80 -14.45 32.81
CA ARG A 157 35.43 -15.72 32.45
C ARG A 157 35.23 -16.71 33.58
N LYS A 158 34.46 -17.75 33.37
CA LYS A 158 34.12 -18.79 34.38
C LYS A 158 35.35 -19.43 35.05
N SER A 159 36.46 -19.52 34.32
CA SER A 159 37.69 -20.13 34.84
C SER A 159 38.49 -19.26 35.80
N THR A 160 38.32 -17.94 35.77
CA THR A 160 39.13 -16.98 36.56
C THR A 160 38.31 -16.02 37.38
N GLY A 161 36.97 -15.92 37.17
CA GLY A 161 36.11 -14.91 37.78
C GLY A 161 36.41 -13.48 37.31
N LYS A 162 37.23 -13.27 36.28
CA LYS A 162 37.54 -11.94 35.76
C LYS A 162 36.63 -11.56 34.61
N VAL A 163 36.22 -10.30 34.57
CA VAL A 163 35.39 -9.71 33.49
C VAL A 163 36.33 -9.25 32.37
N ASP A 164 36.87 -10.21 31.61
CA ASP A 164 37.90 -9.98 30.58
C ASP A 164 37.64 -10.78 29.27
N SER A 165 36.55 -11.54 29.20
CA SER A 165 36.20 -12.30 28.01
C SER A 165 35.31 -11.49 27.08
N LEU A 166 35.76 -11.29 25.84
CA LEU A 166 34.98 -10.54 24.83
C LEU A 166 33.84 -11.40 24.30
N ALA A 167 32.64 -10.85 24.30
CA ALA A 167 31.47 -11.43 23.68
C ALA A 167 30.86 -10.47 22.66
N TYR A 168 30.13 -11.01 21.69
CA TYR A 168 29.47 -10.27 20.62
C TYR A 168 27.98 -10.35 20.80
N GLY A 169 27.30 -9.24 20.55
CA GLY A 169 25.84 -9.15 20.64
C GLY A 169 25.23 -8.35 19.52
N ALA A 170 23.95 -8.58 19.31
CA ALA A 170 23.15 -7.77 18.41
C ALA A 170 21.78 -7.48 19.02
N THR A 171 21.28 -6.28 18.79
CA THR A 171 19.89 -5.89 19.09
C THR A 171 19.21 -5.46 17.80
N VAL A 172 17.96 -5.90 17.63
CA VAL A 172 17.16 -5.62 16.43
C VAL A 172 15.92 -4.84 16.81
N PHE A 173 15.69 -3.74 16.12
CA PHE A 173 14.46 -2.94 16.16
C PHE A 173 13.74 -3.14 14.84
N ALA A 174 12.57 -3.77 14.87
CA ALA A 174 11.74 -4.02 13.70
C ALA A 174 10.69 -2.91 13.52
N ALA A 175 10.38 -2.57 12.28
CA ALA A 175 9.28 -1.67 11.97
C ALA A 175 7.96 -2.46 12.01
N THR A 176 7.35 -2.49 13.20
CA THR A 176 6.08 -3.16 13.46
C THR A 176 4.89 -2.21 13.20
N LYS A 177 3.66 -2.67 13.48
CA LYS A 177 2.43 -1.89 13.26
C LYS A 177 2.31 -0.63 14.15
N GLU A 178 3.10 -0.56 15.21
CA GLU A 178 3.13 0.57 16.14
C GLU A 178 3.92 1.77 15.59
N VAL A 179 4.70 1.58 14.53
CA VAL A 179 5.45 2.67 13.92
C VAL A 179 4.83 3.09 12.60
N ILE A 180 4.88 4.39 12.32
CA ILE A 180 4.36 4.94 11.07
C ILE A 180 5.22 4.46 9.91
N GLN A 181 4.56 3.96 8.88
CA GLN A 181 5.16 3.59 7.60
C GLN A 181 4.40 4.32 6.50
N ALA A 182 4.99 5.39 5.97
CA ALA A 182 4.38 6.21 4.93
C ALA A 182 5.22 6.15 3.66
N ASN A 183 4.55 6.01 2.52
CA ASN A 183 5.18 6.03 1.20
C ASN A 183 4.77 7.29 0.46
N ARG A 184 5.74 7.95 -0.17
CA ARG A 184 5.49 9.03 -1.11
C ARG A 184 5.63 8.54 -2.54
N PHE A 185 4.61 8.79 -3.35
CA PHE A 185 4.66 8.53 -4.79
C PHE A 185 4.53 9.84 -5.57
N GLN A 186 5.33 9.95 -6.62
CA GLN A 186 5.24 11.01 -7.60
C GLN A 186 4.92 10.41 -8.96
N ASN A 187 3.84 10.87 -9.59
CA ASN A 187 3.49 10.48 -10.95
C ASN A 187 4.00 11.54 -11.93
N SER A 188 4.18 11.15 -13.19
CA SER A 188 4.46 12.09 -14.27
C SER A 188 3.19 12.85 -14.68
N ASP A 189 3.35 13.95 -15.43
CA ASP A 189 2.23 14.74 -15.96
C ASP A 189 1.31 13.94 -16.89
N ARG A 190 1.80 12.83 -17.44
CA ARG A 190 0.98 11.89 -18.22
C ARG A 190 -0.26 11.41 -17.49
N LEU A 191 -0.18 11.27 -16.15
CA LEU A 191 -1.33 10.85 -15.37
C LEU A 191 -2.49 11.87 -15.46
N LYS A 192 -2.16 13.15 -15.48
CA LYS A 192 -3.16 14.23 -15.64
C LYS A 192 -3.81 14.17 -17.02
N GLU A 193 -3.02 13.95 -18.07
CA GLU A 193 -3.55 13.81 -19.43
C GLU A 193 -4.56 12.66 -19.55
N LEU A 194 -4.32 11.55 -18.83
CA LEU A 194 -5.22 10.40 -18.83
C LEU A 194 -6.59 10.72 -18.16
N THR A 195 -6.64 11.66 -17.24
CA THR A 195 -7.92 12.07 -16.63
C THR A 195 -8.80 12.91 -17.57
N GLU A 196 -8.24 13.44 -18.64
CA GLU A 196 -8.91 14.28 -19.63
C GLU A 196 -9.36 13.48 -20.86
N ASP A 197 -9.08 12.16 -20.94
CA ASP A 197 -9.46 11.33 -22.08
C ASP A 197 -10.99 11.08 -22.09
N PRO A 198 -11.72 11.52 -23.11
CA PRO A 198 -13.17 11.35 -23.18
C PRO A 198 -13.60 9.94 -23.63
N ASN A 199 -12.68 9.08 -24.05
CA ASN A 199 -13.01 7.79 -24.67
C ASN A 199 -12.94 6.60 -23.73
N CYS A 200 -12.19 6.73 -22.64
CA CYS A 200 -12.10 5.67 -21.61
C CYS A 200 -11.72 6.25 -20.25
N THR A 201 -11.79 5.44 -19.23
CA THR A 201 -11.32 5.77 -17.89
C THR A 201 -10.15 4.88 -17.53
N TYR A 202 -9.35 5.33 -16.56
CA TYR A 202 -8.13 4.66 -16.20
C TYR A 202 -8.08 4.33 -14.72
N LEU A 203 -7.45 3.20 -14.43
CA LEU A 203 -7.07 2.78 -13.09
C LEU A 203 -5.57 2.64 -13.04
N LYS A 204 -4.92 3.19 -12.04
CA LYS A 204 -3.47 3.00 -11.83
C LYS A 204 -3.16 3.05 -10.34
N THR A 205 -2.35 2.10 -9.88
CA THR A 205 -1.76 2.05 -8.54
C THR A 205 -0.23 1.99 -8.63
N PRO A 206 0.51 2.32 -7.54
CA PRO A 206 0.01 3.03 -6.36
C PRO A 206 -0.19 4.53 -6.65
N ALA A 207 -0.95 5.22 -5.77
CA ALA A 207 -1.15 6.67 -5.82
C ALA A 207 -1.43 7.20 -7.24
N GLY A 208 -2.37 6.56 -7.90
CA GLY A 208 -2.65 6.82 -9.31
C GLY A 208 -3.96 7.56 -9.51
N ILE A 209 -4.74 7.05 -10.45
CA ILE A 209 -6.08 7.52 -10.75
C ILE A 209 -7.10 6.41 -10.57
N PHE A 210 -8.32 6.81 -10.22
CA PHE A 210 -9.46 5.94 -10.04
C PHE A 210 -10.59 6.38 -10.96
N THR A 211 -11.48 5.46 -11.29
CA THR A 211 -12.64 5.76 -12.12
C THR A 211 -13.78 6.25 -11.24
N GLU A 212 -14.24 7.47 -11.48
CA GLU A 212 -15.50 7.98 -10.90
C GLU A 212 -16.66 7.62 -11.81
N VAL A 213 -17.78 7.21 -11.21
CA VAL A 213 -19.02 6.85 -11.92
C VAL A 213 -20.17 7.59 -11.27
N THR A 214 -20.94 8.34 -12.06
CA THR A 214 -22.22 8.90 -11.64
C THR A 214 -23.33 7.88 -11.91
N LEU A 215 -24.04 7.47 -10.88
CA LEU A 215 -25.17 6.56 -11.01
C LEU A 215 -26.40 7.32 -11.50
N PRO A 216 -27.12 6.84 -12.53
CA PRO A 216 -28.32 7.50 -13.05
C PRO A 216 -29.53 7.25 -12.14
N ILE A 217 -29.44 7.75 -10.90
CA ILE A 217 -30.45 7.45 -9.84
C ILE A 217 -31.82 7.96 -10.21
N ASP A 218 -31.92 9.12 -10.86
CA ASP A 218 -33.20 9.71 -11.25
C ASP A 218 -33.86 8.89 -12.33
N GLU A 219 -33.15 8.45 -13.34
CA GLU A 219 -33.66 7.61 -14.42
C GLU A 219 -34.08 6.23 -13.90
N ILE A 220 -33.36 5.68 -12.92
CA ILE A 220 -33.72 4.41 -12.28
C ILE A 220 -35.01 4.56 -11.43
N ALA A 221 -35.21 5.71 -10.78
CA ALA A 221 -36.37 5.97 -9.94
C ALA A 221 -37.56 6.46 -10.74
N GLU A 222 -37.39 7.03 -11.93
CA GLU A 222 -38.44 7.59 -12.75
C GLU A 222 -39.45 6.52 -13.16
N ASN A 223 -40.74 6.82 -12.96
CA ASN A 223 -41.86 5.91 -13.24
C ASN A 223 -41.92 4.61 -12.42
N HIS A 224 -40.96 4.39 -11.49
CA HIS A 224 -40.83 3.19 -10.67
C HIS A 224 -41.03 3.44 -9.16
N LEU A 225 -41.70 4.54 -8.78
CA LEU A 225 -41.89 4.96 -7.37
C LEU A 225 -42.68 3.95 -6.52
N ARG A 226 -43.46 3.04 -7.16
CA ARG A 226 -44.26 2.00 -6.50
C ARG A 226 -43.66 0.61 -6.68
N ASP A 227 -42.64 0.47 -7.51
CA ASP A 227 -42.01 -0.80 -7.80
C ASP A 227 -40.93 -1.10 -6.78
N THR A 228 -40.68 -2.37 -6.56
CA THR A 228 -39.53 -2.82 -5.76
C THR A 228 -38.34 -3.03 -6.66
N LEU A 229 -37.23 -2.35 -6.34
CA LEU A 229 -35.96 -2.55 -7.02
C LEU A 229 -35.30 -3.84 -6.51
N ASN A 230 -35.24 -4.87 -7.35
CA ASN A 230 -34.72 -6.19 -6.96
C ASN A 230 -33.24 -6.34 -7.22
N ALA A 231 -32.77 -5.90 -8.38
CA ALA A 231 -31.37 -5.99 -8.73
C ALA A 231 -30.94 -4.85 -9.66
N VAL A 232 -29.73 -4.39 -9.46
CA VAL A 232 -29.01 -3.50 -10.39
C VAL A 232 -27.64 -4.11 -10.61
N SER A 233 -27.30 -4.41 -11.86
CA SER A 233 -25.98 -4.92 -12.19
C SER A 233 -25.26 -4.02 -13.16
N VAL A 234 -23.93 -3.96 -13.01
CA VAL A 234 -23.05 -3.20 -13.89
C VAL A 234 -21.75 -3.97 -14.13
N THR A 235 -21.30 -3.97 -15.37
CA THR A 235 -20.04 -4.62 -15.76
C THR A 235 -19.13 -3.61 -16.45
N PHE A 236 -17.91 -3.51 -15.94
CA PHE A 236 -16.84 -2.70 -16.51
C PHE A 236 -15.92 -3.60 -17.31
N THR A 237 -15.75 -3.28 -18.58
CA THR A 237 -14.89 -4.05 -19.51
C THR A 237 -13.54 -3.32 -19.66
N ARG A 238 -12.47 -4.07 -19.47
CA ARG A 238 -11.11 -3.59 -19.70
C ARG A 238 -10.76 -3.67 -21.19
N TYR A 239 -10.02 -2.67 -21.69
CA TYR A 239 -9.37 -2.79 -23.00
C TYR A 239 -8.24 -3.81 -22.97
N ASN A 240 -8.12 -4.60 -24.04
CA ASN A 240 -7.00 -5.51 -24.28
C ASN A 240 -5.83 -4.75 -24.90
N GLU A 241 -5.19 -3.90 -24.11
CA GLU A 241 -4.00 -3.20 -24.59
C GLU A 241 -2.79 -4.14 -24.57
N LYS A 242 -2.10 -4.23 -25.70
CA LYS A 242 -0.80 -4.87 -25.78
C LYS A 242 0.25 -3.81 -25.51
N SER A 243 0.86 -3.84 -24.34
CA SER A 243 2.02 -3.01 -24.07
C SER A 243 3.22 -3.51 -24.86
N THR A 244 4.00 -2.59 -25.42
CA THR A 244 5.30 -2.88 -26.04
C THR A 244 6.43 -2.85 -24.99
N SER A 245 6.14 -2.45 -23.77
CA SER A 245 7.12 -2.38 -22.69
C SER A 245 7.50 -3.78 -22.22
N LYS A 246 8.79 -3.99 -21.99
CA LYS A 246 9.33 -5.18 -21.32
C LYS A 246 8.80 -5.33 -19.88
N TYR A 247 8.50 -4.21 -19.25
CA TYR A 247 7.97 -4.13 -17.88
C TYR A 247 6.54 -3.63 -17.91
N GLN A 248 5.60 -4.58 -17.96
CA GLN A 248 4.18 -4.26 -17.95
C GLN A 248 3.67 -4.15 -16.53
N MET A 249 2.85 -3.15 -16.27
CA MET A 249 2.08 -3.08 -15.04
C MET A 249 1.09 -4.24 -14.97
N GLY A 250 0.88 -4.78 -13.78
CA GLY A 250 -0.13 -5.81 -13.53
C GLY A 250 -1.54 -5.31 -13.83
N VAL A 251 -2.50 -6.25 -13.85
CA VAL A 251 -3.93 -5.93 -13.94
C VAL A 251 -4.52 -6.07 -12.54
N PRO A 252 -5.23 -5.06 -12.03
CA PRO A 252 -5.89 -5.16 -10.72
C PRO A 252 -6.77 -6.39 -10.63
N GLN A 253 -6.58 -7.21 -9.60
CA GLN A 253 -7.37 -8.44 -9.42
C GLN A 253 -8.72 -8.15 -8.78
N TYR A 254 -8.84 -7.07 -8.03
CA TYR A 254 -10.06 -6.66 -7.36
C TYR A 254 -10.30 -5.18 -7.51
N LEU A 255 -11.55 -4.80 -7.77
CA LEU A 255 -12.04 -3.43 -7.68
C LEU A 255 -13.05 -3.30 -6.55
N LEU A 256 -12.82 -2.34 -5.68
CA LEU A 256 -13.80 -1.84 -4.74
C LEU A 256 -14.63 -0.76 -5.42
N MET A 257 -15.96 -0.88 -5.39
CA MET A 257 -16.89 0.21 -5.64
C MET A 257 -17.35 0.74 -4.29
N VAL A 258 -17.16 2.01 -4.05
CA VAL A 258 -17.54 2.68 -2.81
C VAL A 258 -18.08 4.07 -3.14
N ARG A 259 -19.01 4.59 -2.33
CA ARG A 259 -19.48 5.97 -2.47
C ARG A 259 -18.29 6.93 -2.37
N LYS A 260 -18.27 7.94 -3.23
CA LYS A 260 -17.18 8.93 -3.24
C LYS A 260 -17.00 9.60 -1.87
N SER A 261 -18.10 9.92 -1.19
CA SER A 261 -18.09 10.50 0.15
C SER A 261 -17.50 9.59 1.24
N ASP A 262 -17.52 8.27 1.03
CA ASP A 262 -17.07 7.28 2.02
C ASP A 262 -15.66 6.74 1.73
N MET A 263 -15.06 7.10 0.60
CA MET A 263 -13.79 6.56 0.12
C MET A 263 -12.68 6.61 1.17
N TYR A 264 -12.42 7.77 1.74
CA TYR A 264 -11.39 7.94 2.76
C TYR A 264 -11.71 7.16 4.03
N ASN A 265 -12.93 7.31 4.54
CA ASN A 265 -13.40 6.64 5.75
C ASN A 265 -13.41 5.11 5.63
N PHE A 266 -13.51 4.57 4.41
CA PHE A 266 -13.41 3.13 4.18
C PHE A 266 -12.01 2.60 4.56
N PHE A 267 -10.96 3.25 4.06
CA PHE A 267 -9.58 2.83 4.31
C PHE A 267 -9.07 3.23 5.70
N GLU A 268 -9.37 4.44 6.16
CA GLU A 268 -8.96 4.92 7.49
C GLU A 268 -9.51 4.06 8.63
N LYS A 269 -10.70 3.49 8.47
CA LYS A 269 -11.33 2.62 9.47
C LYS A 269 -11.15 1.13 9.17
N ASN A 270 -10.32 0.77 8.21
CA ASN A 270 -10.10 -0.62 7.79
C ASN A 270 -11.42 -1.40 7.59
N LYS A 271 -12.39 -0.79 6.91
CA LYS A 271 -13.70 -1.41 6.69
C LYS A 271 -13.60 -2.57 5.71
N LEU A 272 -14.48 -3.55 5.88
CA LEU A 272 -14.83 -4.51 4.84
C LEU A 272 -15.96 -3.93 3.97
N TYR A 273 -16.07 -4.44 2.76
CA TYR A 273 -17.24 -4.12 1.93
C TYR A 273 -18.51 -4.71 2.57
N ASP A 274 -19.60 -3.97 2.52
CA ASP A 274 -20.84 -4.27 3.26
C ASP A 274 -22.00 -4.76 2.36
N GLY A 275 -21.83 -4.72 1.05
CA GLY A 275 -22.88 -5.04 0.09
C GLY A 275 -24.05 -4.06 0.09
N GLN A 276 -23.90 -2.90 0.74
CA GLN A 276 -24.90 -1.83 0.81
C GLN A 276 -24.37 -0.49 0.26
N THR A 277 -23.24 -0.05 0.77
CA THR A 277 -22.59 1.21 0.35
C THR A 277 -21.23 0.96 -0.32
N SER A 278 -20.76 -0.28 -0.26
CA SER A 278 -19.51 -0.73 -0.85
C SER A 278 -19.60 -2.15 -1.37
N PHE A 279 -18.97 -2.42 -2.51
CA PHE A 279 -19.03 -3.70 -3.22
C PHE A 279 -17.67 -4.06 -3.75
N LEU A 280 -17.41 -5.36 -3.92
CA LEU A 280 -16.16 -5.89 -4.46
C LEU A 280 -16.42 -6.69 -5.73
N ALA A 281 -15.64 -6.42 -6.77
CA ALA A 281 -15.64 -7.20 -8.00
C ALA A 281 -14.26 -7.82 -8.25
N LYS A 282 -14.24 -9.11 -8.58
CA LYS A 282 -13.02 -9.82 -9.00
C LYS A 282 -12.86 -9.75 -10.52
N TYR A 283 -11.64 -9.59 -10.99
CA TYR A 283 -11.30 -9.61 -12.40
C TYR A 283 -11.52 -10.99 -13.01
N VAL A 284 -12.23 -11.03 -14.11
CA VAL A 284 -12.41 -12.24 -14.94
C VAL A 284 -11.56 -12.09 -16.18
N SER A 285 -10.50 -12.88 -16.29
CA SER A 285 -9.49 -12.74 -17.36
C SER A 285 -9.85 -13.42 -18.68
N SER A 286 -10.77 -14.39 -18.66
CA SER A 286 -11.05 -15.26 -19.81
C SER A 286 -12.51 -15.68 -19.90
N GLY A 287 -12.90 -16.33 -21.01
CA GLY A 287 -14.27 -16.78 -21.27
C GLY A 287 -15.13 -15.72 -21.95
N ALA A 288 -16.43 -15.97 -22.06
CA ALA A 288 -17.40 -15.07 -22.69
C ALA A 288 -17.52 -13.71 -21.99
N SER A 289 -17.27 -13.67 -20.66
CA SER A 289 -17.22 -12.46 -19.85
C SER A 289 -15.80 -12.02 -19.53
N GLY A 290 -14.81 -12.38 -20.35
CA GLY A 290 -13.41 -12.08 -20.13
C GLY A 290 -13.11 -10.56 -20.18
N ASN A 291 -12.05 -10.17 -19.50
CA ASN A 291 -11.61 -8.78 -19.33
C ASN A 291 -12.62 -7.87 -18.63
N THR A 292 -13.33 -8.39 -17.63
CA THR A 292 -14.40 -7.65 -16.95
C THR A 292 -14.28 -7.66 -15.43
N TYR A 293 -14.89 -6.63 -14.85
CA TYR A 293 -15.22 -6.53 -13.43
C TYR A 293 -16.74 -6.37 -13.34
N SER A 294 -17.42 -7.33 -12.72
CA SER A 294 -18.89 -7.34 -12.65
C SER A 294 -19.37 -7.15 -11.21
N PHE A 295 -20.19 -6.15 -11.01
CA PHE A 295 -20.93 -5.92 -9.78
C PHE A 295 -22.35 -6.43 -10.02
N THR A 296 -22.65 -7.60 -9.49
CA THR A 296 -23.87 -8.39 -9.84
C THR A 296 -25.16 -7.82 -9.26
N ASN A 297 -25.06 -7.14 -8.11
CA ASN A 297 -26.21 -6.46 -7.53
C ASN A 297 -25.80 -5.30 -6.63
N ILE A 298 -25.99 -4.07 -7.12
CA ILE A 298 -25.81 -2.82 -6.37
C ILE A 298 -27.14 -2.14 -6.02
N ALA A 299 -28.28 -2.85 -6.10
CA ALA A 299 -29.60 -2.31 -5.77
C ALA A 299 -29.67 -1.70 -4.35
N PRO A 300 -29.01 -2.28 -3.31
CA PRO A 300 -28.98 -1.65 -1.99
C PRO A 300 -28.35 -0.24 -2.01
N LEU A 301 -27.28 -0.04 -2.80
CA LEU A 301 -26.63 1.27 -2.95
C LEU A 301 -27.56 2.26 -3.68
N VAL A 302 -28.19 1.84 -4.78
CA VAL A 302 -29.15 2.68 -5.51
C VAL A 302 -30.31 3.08 -4.59
N THR A 303 -30.86 2.12 -3.85
CA THR A 303 -31.91 2.38 -2.85
C THR A 303 -31.46 3.36 -1.77
N TYR A 304 -30.22 3.20 -1.31
CA TYR A 304 -29.62 4.13 -0.36
C TYR A 304 -29.58 5.56 -0.93
N CYS A 305 -29.07 5.75 -2.15
CA CYS A 305 -29.02 7.05 -2.82
C CYS A 305 -30.42 7.67 -3.03
N ILE A 306 -31.42 6.86 -3.45
CA ILE A 306 -32.82 7.31 -3.57
C ILE A 306 -33.36 7.83 -2.21
N ASN A 307 -33.05 7.14 -1.13
CA ASN A 307 -33.50 7.51 0.21
C ASN A 307 -32.81 8.78 0.72
N GLU A 308 -31.52 8.95 0.49
CA GLU A 308 -30.79 10.18 0.83
C GLU A 308 -31.35 11.39 0.07
N LYS A 309 -31.64 11.21 -1.22
CA LYS A 309 -32.29 12.26 -2.03
C LYS A 309 -33.68 12.65 -1.48
N LYS A 310 -34.52 11.66 -1.11
CA LYS A 310 -35.84 11.91 -0.53
C LYS A 310 -35.79 12.68 0.79
N LYS A 311 -34.73 12.47 1.60
CA LYS A 311 -34.53 13.21 2.84
C LYS A 311 -34.04 14.64 2.63
N GLY A 312 -33.71 15.03 1.41
CA GLY A 312 -33.09 16.31 1.10
C GLY A 312 -31.64 16.43 1.56
N GLU A 313 -31.00 15.28 1.89
CA GLU A 313 -29.64 15.20 2.35
C GLU A 313 -28.64 14.97 1.20
N ASN A 314 -29.06 15.19 -0.04
CA ASN A 314 -28.22 15.05 -1.23
C ASN A 314 -27.14 16.12 -1.25
N LYS A 315 -26.02 15.79 -0.60
CA LYS A 315 -24.79 16.57 -0.66
C LYS A 315 -24.19 16.45 -2.06
N GLU A 316 -23.25 17.33 -2.35
CA GLU A 316 -22.40 17.17 -3.54
C GLU A 316 -21.87 15.71 -3.63
N ASP A 317 -21.88 15.13 -4.82
CA ASP A 317 -21.44 13.76 -5.10
C ASP A 317 -22.30 12.63 -4.45
N TRP A 318 -23.55 12.88 -4.09
CA TRP A 318 -24.45 11.91 -3.44
C TRP A 318 -24.76 10.67 -4.30
N ASP A 319 -24.71 10.80 -5.62
CA ASP A 319 -24.94 9.78 -6.65
C ASP A 319 -23.64 9.21 -7.25
N LYS A 320 -22.47 9.61 -6.71
CA LYS A 320 -21.19 9.22 -7.24
C LYS A 320 -20.54 8.09 -6.45
N VAL A 321 -19.97 7.16 -7.21
CA VAL A 321 -19.13 6.08 -6.69
C VAL A 321 -17.75 6.14 -7.33
N VAL A 322 -16.77 5.54 -6.65
CA VAL A 322 -15.40 5.42 -7.14
C VAL A 322 -15.03 3.95 -7.23
N LEU A 323 -14.43 3.57 -8.34
CA LEU A 323 -13.82 2.25 -8.54
C LEU A 323 -12.34 2.35 -8.18
N ILE A 324 -11.92 1.58 -7.21
CA ILE A 324 -10.57 1.63 -6.64
C ILE A 324 -9.94 0.24 -6.71
N PRO A 325 -8.76 0.08 -7.33
CA PRO A 325 -7.99 -1.14 -7.22
C PRO A 325 -7.57 -1.41 -5.78
N VAL A 326 -7.85 -2.61 -5.29
CA VAL A 326 -7.58 -2.99 -3.89
C VAL A 326 -6.86 -4.32 -3.79
N LYS A 327 -6.14 -4.51 -2.69
CA LYS A 327 -5.67 -5.81 -2.23
C LYS A 327 -6.67 -6.40 -1.26
N VAL A 328 -6.86 -7.71 -1.40
CA VAL A 328 -7.77 -8.50 -0.56
C VAL A 328 -6.95 -9.45 0.29
N GLU A 329 -7.20 -9.45 1.59
CA GLU A 329 -6.67 -10.43 2.53
C GLU A 329 -7.71 -11.52 2.73
N THR A 330 -7.28 -12.77 2.78
CA THR A 330 -8.15 -13.93 3.02
C THR A 330 -7.65 -14.78 4.16
N ASP A 331 -8.56 -15.47 4.83
CA ASP A 331 -8.22 -16.53 5.77
C ASP A 331 -7.89 -17.86 5.06
N ALA A 332 -7.58 -18.89 5.83
CA ALA A 332 -7.28 -20.24 5.30
C ALA A 332 -8.45 -20.90 4.55
N SER A 333 -9.67 -20.39 4.71
CA SER A 333 -10.89 -20.84 4.04
C SER A 333 -11.27 -19.96 2.85
N GLU A 334 -10.34 -19.07 2.42
CA GLU A 334 -10.51 -18.08 1.34
C GLU A 334 -11.58 -17.00 1.62
N ASN A 335 -12.07 -16.87 2.86
CA ASN A 335 -12.96 -15.78 3.22
C ASN A 335 -12.19 -14.47 3.28
N ILE A 336 -12.77 -13.39 2.75
CA ILE A 336 -12.17 -12.07 2.76
C ILE A 336 -12.20 -11.51 4.18
N THR A 337 -11.02 -11.23 4.72
CA THR A 337 -10.82 -10.69 6.08
C THR A 337 -10.32 -9.24 6.08
N GLY A 338 -9.86 -8.75 4.93
CA GLY A 338 -9.38 -7.38 4.78
C GLY A 338 -9.45 -6.87 3.35
N VAL A 339 -9.67 -5.57 3.21
CA VAL A 339 -9.58 -4.84 1.93
C VAL A 339 -8.66 -3.64 2.16
N LYS A 340 -7.54 -3.59 1.44
CA LYS A 340 -6.49 -2.59 1.63
C LYS A 340 -6.17 -1.85 0.33
N SER A 341 -5.63 -0.65 0.46
CA SER A 341 -5.08 0.10 -0.68
C SER A 341 -4.03 -0.74 -1.40
N ASN A 342 -4.12 -0.78 -2.71
CA ASN A 342 -3.16 -1.52 -3.54
C ASN A 342 -1.90 -0.67 -3.77
N LEU A 343 -0.76 -1.17 -3.33
CA LEU A 343 0.56 -0.54 -3.50
C LEU A 343 1.38 -1.20 -4.61
N ASP A 344 0.87 -2.22 -5.29
CA ASP A 344 1.55 -2.82 -6.44
C ASP A 344 1.41 -1.93 -7.69
N MET A 345 2.35 -2.09 -8.62
CA MET A 345 2.33 -1.40 -9.91
C MET A 345 1.31 -2.09 -10.83
N GLU A 346 0.07 -1.63 -10.79
CA GLU A 346 -1.02 -2.16 -11.60
C GLU A 346 -1.74 -1.05 -12.35
N SER A 347 -2.32 -1.38 -13.50
CA SER A 347 -3.12 -0.46 -14.29
C SER A 347 -4.16 -1.17 -15.15
N ALA A 348 -5.22 -0.46 -15.48
CA ALA A 348 -6.22 -0.90 -16.44
C ALA A 348 -6.87 0.32 -17.10
N SER A 349 -7.16 0.21 -18.40
CA SER A 349 -8.04 1.11 -19.12
C SER A 349 -9.40 0.48 -19.23
N LEU A 350 -10.44 1.15 -18.73
CA LEU A 350 -11.81 0.67 -18.78
C LEU A 350 -12.57 1.34 -19.92
N LYS A 351 -13.37 0.55 -20.62
CA LYS A 351 -14.33 1.06 -21.62
C LYS A 351 -15.32 1.96 -20.91
N GLY A 352 -15.63 3.09 -21.54
CA GLY A 352 -16.54 4.10 -21.00
C GLY A 352 -16.47 5.39 -21.80
N GLY A 353 -16.99 6.47 -21.25
CA GLY A 353 -17.02 7.77 -21.90
C GLY A 353 -18.06 7.86 -23.03
N GLU A 354 -17.86 8.79 -23.95
CA GLU A 354 -18.84 9.12 -25.00
C GLU A 354 -19.09 8.02 -26.02
N LYS A 355 -18.05 7.21 -26.34
CA LYS A 355 -18.14 6.23 -27.42
C LYS A 355 -18.63 4.85 -26.98
N GLU A 356 -18.34 4.46 -25.76
CA GLU A 356 -18.69 3.15 -25.24
C GLU A 356 -19.40 3.30 -23.87
N GLN A 357 -20.67 3.70 -23.90
CA GLN A 357 -21.45 3.90 -22.68
C GLN A 357 -21.58 2.61 -21.88
N ILE A 358 -21.37 2.72 -20.58
CA ILE A 358 -21.57 1.64 -19.63
C ILE A 358 -23.08 1.45 -19.43
N LYS A 359 -23.52 0.19 -19.50
CA LYS A 359 -24.95 -0.15 -19.35
C LYS A 359 -25.20 -0.72 -17.96
N LEU A 360 -26.21 -0.17 -17.30
CA LEU A 360 -26.81 -0.74 -16.11
C LEU A 360 -27.99 -1.66 -16.52
N GLN A 361 -28.09 -2.81 -15.90
CA GLN A 361 -29.26 -3.68 -16.01
C GLN A 361 -30.05 -3.56 -14.72
N VAL A 362 -31.32 -3.20 -14.83
CA VAL A 362 -32.17 -2.94 -13.67
C VAL A 362 -33.38 -3.88 -13.72
N LEU A 363 -33.66 -4.55 -12.61
CA LEU A 363 -34.78 -5.46 -12.44
C LEU A 363 -35.73 -4.94 -11.37
N TYR A 364 -36.97 -4.74 -11.75
CA TYR A 364 -38.06 -4.32 -10.86
C TYR A 364 -39.10 -5.43 -10.69
N THR A 365 -39.83 -5.40 -9.57
CA THR A 365 -41.09 -6.10 -9.39
C THR A 365 -42.19 -5.06 -9.21
N THR A 366 -43.15 -5.11 -10.08
CA THR A 366 -44.37 -4.26 -10.04
C THR A 366 -45.46 -4.99 -9.29
N PHE A 367 -46.18 -4.31 -8.40
CA PHE A 367 -47.30 -4.82 -7.61
C PHE A 367 -48.62 -4.24 -8.05
#